data_fbd8a92a9974333353ff0630a083b082
#
_entry.id   fbd8a92a9974333353ff0630a083b082
#
_cell.length_a   1.000
_cell.length_b   1.000
_cell.length_c   1.000
_cell.angle_alpha   90.00
_cell.angle_beta   90.00
_cell.angle_gamma   90.00
#
_symmetry.space_group_name_H-M   'P 1'
#
loop_
_entity.id
_entity.type
_entity.pdbx_description
1 polymer ?
#
loop_
_entity_poly.entity_id
_entity_poly.type
_entity_poly.pdbx_seq_one_letter_code
_entity_poly.pdbx_strand_id
1 'polypeptide(L)'
;KRRIGLSDTDTFSIQSRRLAHRPVLPADTFYVRHIRFDGADPRDLNWLHRICALKENSHITLKELRKSMSILVGTNAYAYVNYKLTGESQQDLVLTLQPKSESSVNLGIRFDSEEIIGVLVNATYHKGKRNHSRFAFTGRVGSKISSAMLDYSIERSPLRNFNLSYKFSYNNLDIYEKGDKRFNTTYTHHLAEFAYSDMNWLSFKVKAGLRYEYFNYNSFLYTGSDELYTVKPEGFFSYFASAHLETLDRRYFPNRGVSLEADYSLYTDNFVKYNGSSPFSAIGLKFMTVCPISSRLSLLPAFYGRVLIGGNTAFPFLNAIGGETFGRYLSQQLPFAGINHVEILDNSV
;
A
#
# COMPACT_ATOMS: atom_id res chain seq x y z
N LYS A 1 -0.89 -24.10 -58.87
CA LYS A 1 -0.03 -23.40 -57.90
C LYS A 1 -0.16 -21.92 -58.14
N ARG A 2 -1.03 -21.21 -57.41
CA ARG A 2 -1.08 -19.72 -57.41
C ARG A 2 -0.15 -19.23 -56.33
N ARG A 3 0.88 -18.52 -56.70
CA ARG A 3 1.70 -17.68 -55.80
C ARG A 3 0.88 -16.44 -55.51
N ILE A 4 0.50 -16.26 -54.26
CA ILE A 4 0.00 -15.00 -53.74
C ILE A 4 1.24 -14.15 -53.48
N GLY A 5 1.46 -13.14 -54.31
CA GLY A 5 2.48 -12.12 -54.09
C GLY A 5 1.98 -11.20 -52.95
N LEU A 6 2.60 -11.27 -51.78
CA LEU A 6 2.49 -10.25 -50.78
C LEU A 6 3.21 -9.01 -51.27
N SER A 7 2.50 -7.90 -51.40
CA SER A 7 3.12 -6.61 -51.79
C SER A 7 3.98 -6.12 -50.63
N ASP A 8 5.17 -5.60 -50.96
CA ASP A 8 6.17 -5.05 -50.05
C ASP A 8 5.72 -3.81 -49.26
N THR A 9 4.43 -3.46 -49.28
CA THR A 9 3.87 -2.29 -48.58
C THR A 9 3.31 -2.57 -47.21
N ASP A 10 3.25 -3.82 -46.74
CA ASP A 10 2.65 -4.19 -45.44
C ASP A 10 3.68 -4.44 -44.31
N THR A 11 4.93 -4.10 -44.49
CA THR A 11 5.90 -3.98 -43.41
C THR A 11 5.60 -2.72 -42.64
N PHE A 12 4.59 -2.78 -41.78
CA PHE A 12 4.36 -1.81 -40.74
C PHE A 12 5.57 -1.83 -39.81
N SER A 13 6.57 -1.00 -40.11
CA SER A 13 7.72 -0.86 -39.21
C SER A 13 7.26 -0.22 -37.92
N ILE A 14 7.20 -1.03 -36.85
CA ILE A 14 6.99 -0.57 -35.46
C ILE A 14 8.01 0.51 -35.06
N GLN A 15 9.08 0.66 -35.82
CA GLN A 15 10.09 1.70 -35.63
C GLN A 15 9.60 3.11 -35.98
N SER A 16 8.71 3.28 -36.96
CA SER A 16 8.26 4.64 -37.35
C SER A 16 7.32 5.27 -36.31
N ARG A 17 6.64 4.49 -35.45
CA ARG A 17 5.85 5.02 -34.33
C ARG A 17 6.69 5.45 -33.12
N ARG A 18 7.95 5.02 -33.02
CA ARG A 18 8.86 5.46 -31.94
C ARG A 18 9.54 6.80 -32.22
N LEU A 19 9.52 7.25 -33.45
CA LEU A 19 10.03 8.55 -33.90
C LEU A 19 8.92 9.58 -34.09
N ALA A 20 7.67 9.29 -33.72
CA ALA A 20 6.70 10.35 -33.52
C ALA A 20 7.31 11.34 -32.53
N HIS A 21 7.81 12.43 -33.08
CA HIS A 21 8.41 13.58 -32.42
C HIS A 21 7.91 13.71 -30.99
N ARG A 22 8.79 13.49 -30.02
CA ARG A 22 8.66 14.26 -28.78
C ARG A 22 8.64 15.72 -29.26
N PRO A 23 7.56 16.47 -29.01
CA PRO A 23 7.60 17.88 -29.29
C PRO A 23 8.84 18.38 -28.55
N VAL A 24 9.80 18.89 -29.28
CA VAL A 24 10.91 19.67 -28.74
C VAL A 24 10.20 20.87 -28.14
N LEU A 25 9.94 20.81 -26.83
CA LEU A 25 9.36 21.93 -26.12
C LEU A 25 10.39 23.06 -26.19
N PRO A 26 10.07 24.16 -26.83
CA PRO A 26 10.96 25.31 -26.84
C PRO A 26 11.07 25.80 -25.41
N ALA A 27 12.29 25.91 -24.92
CA ALA A 27 12.71 26.39 -23.62
C ALA A 27 12.10 25.59 -22.41
N ASP A 28 12.94 25.06 -21.55
CA ASP A 28 12.57 24.36 -20.32
C ASP A 28 11.85 25.27 -19.28
N THR A 29 11.69 26.56 -19.58
CA THR A 29 11.11 27.60 -18.71
C THR A 29 10.10 28.45 -19.47
N PHE A 30 8.97 28.75 -18.82
CA PHE A 30 7.93 29.64 -19.33
C PHE A 30 7.50 30.60 -18.22
N TYR A 31 7.09 31.82 -18.59
CA TYR A 31 6.61 32.82 -17.66
C TYR A 31 5.12 32.58 -17.37
N VAL A 32 4.75 32.43 -16.10
CA VAL A 32 3.37 32.25 -15.65
C VAL A 32 2.91 33.51 -14.92
N ARG A 33 1.85 34.13 -15.41
CA ARG A 33 1.25 35.31 -14.79
C ARG A 33 0.32 34.91 -13.65
N HIS A 34 -0.68 34.07 -13.95
CA HIS A 34 -1.66 33.59 -12.98
C HIS A 34 -1.79 32.07 -13.03
N ILE A 35 -2.12 31.50 -11.87
CA ILE A 35 -2.38 30.08 -11.73
C ILE A 35 -3.86 29.89 -11.35
N ARG A 36 -4.61 29.22 -12.22
CA ARG A 36 -6.02 28.91 -12.00
C ARG A 36 -6.20 27.41 -11.79
N PHE A 37 -7.10 27.07 -10.86
CA PHE A 37 -7.47 25.69 -10.56
C PHE A 37 -8.92 25.48 -10.97
N ASP A 38 -9.15 24.95 -12.16
CA ASP A 38 -10.46 24.61 -12.67
C ASP A 38 -10.95 23.29 -12.08
N GLY A 39 -12.20 23.26 -11.58
CA GLY A 39 -12.77 22.07 -10.95
C GLY A 39 -12.41 21.91 -9.47
N ALA A 40 -11.62 22.82 -8.89
CA ALA A 40 -11.35 22.86 -7.45
C ALA A 40 -12.48 23.53 -6.67
N ASP A 41 -12.71 23.09 -5.41
CA ASP A 41 -13.55 23.86 -4.48
C ASP A 41 -12.83 25.17 -4.12
N PRO A 42 -13.52 26.33 -4.14
CA PRO A 42 -12.93 27.63 -3.74
C PRO A 42 -12.25 27.63 -2.37
N ARG A 43 -12.67 26.75 -1.48
CA ARG A 43 -12.11 26.60 -0.12
C ARG A 43 -10.75 25.94 -0.11
N ASP A 44 -10.44 25.13 -1.14
CA ASP A 44 -9.19 24.40 -1.27
C ASP A 44 -8.11 25.21 -1.99
N LEU A 45 -8.43 26.36 -2.58
CA LEU A 45 -7.49 27.15 -3.38
C LEU A 45 -6.21 27.52 -2.61
N ASN A 46 -6.33 28.02 -1.37
CA ASN A 46 -5.18 28.38 -0.56
C ASN A 46 -4.27 27.18 -0.27
N TRP A 47 -4.88 26.03 -0.11
CA TRP A 47 -4.18 24.78 0.10
C TRP A 47 -3.51 24.28 -1.20
N LEU A 48 -4.21 24.35 -2.34
CA LEU A 48 -3.67 24.00 -3.65
C LEU A 48 -2.45 24.85 -4.01
N HIS A 49 -2.53 26.18 -3.83
CA HIS A 49 -1.38 27.07 -4.03
C HIS A 49 -0.18 26.69 -3.16
N ARG A 50 -0.40 26.32 -1.90
CA ARG A 50 0.67 25.92 -0.99
C ARG A 50 1.32 24.60 -1.41
N ILE A 51 0.53 23.61 -1.83
CA ILE A 51 1.02 22.28 -2.24
C ILE A 51 1.76 22.33 -3.56
N CYS A 52 1.18 23.00 -4.56
CA CYS A 52 1.81 23.13 -5.86
C CYS A 52 3.17 23.83 -5.76
N ALA A 53 3.34 24.71 -4.76
CA ALA A 53 4.56 25.49 -4.55
C ALA A 53 5.00 26.28 -5.81
N LEU A 54 4.08 26.50 -6.75
CA LEU A 54 4.28 27.32 -7.94
C LEU A 54 3.99 28.77 -7.59
N LYS A 55 4.80 29.67 -8.09
CA LYS A 55 4.64 31.10 -7.85
C LYS A 55 4.07 31.78 -9.09
N GLU A 56 3.08 32.65 -8.87
CA GLU A 56 2.59 33.57 -9.90
C GLU A 56 3.63 34.63 -10.22
N ASN A 57 3.50 35.25 -11.39
CA ASN A 57 4.43 36.25 -11.92
C ASN A 57 5.90 35.81 -11.87
N SER A 58 6.15 34.56 -12.24
CA SER A 58 7.49 33.98 -12.19
C SER A 58 7.76 33.03 -13.37
N HIS A 59 9.02 32.77 -13.60
CA HIS A 59 9.45 31.73 -14.53
C HIS A 59 9.36 30.37 -13.85
N ILE A 60 8.64 29.45 -14.47
CA ILE A 60 8.45 28.08 -14.00
C ILE A 60 9.09 27.13 -14.97
N THR A 61 9.85 26.16 -14.48
CA THR A 61 10.42 25.10 -15.29
C THR A 61 9.40 23.98 -15.51
N LEU A 62 9.52 23.27 -16.64
CA LEU A 62 8.70 22.08 -16.89
C LEU A 62 8.88 21.02 -15.79
N LYS A 63 10.06 20.96 -15.18
CA LYS A 63 10.37 20.05 -14.08
C LYS A 63 9.58 20.40 -12.81
N GLU A 64 9.47 21.69 -12.48
CA GLU A 64 8.65 22.17 -11.35
C GLU A 64 7.17 21.92 -11.59
N LEU A 65 6.67 22.18 -12.79
CA LEU A 65 5.30 21.89 -13.15
C LEU A 65 4.97 20.40 -13.03
N ARG A 66 5.82 19.53 -13.58
CA ARG A 66 5.66 18.08 -13.46
C ARG A 66 5.68 17.62 -12.00
N LYS A 67 6.55 18.21 -11.18
CA LYS A 67 6.61 17.95 -9.75
C LYS A 67 5.30 18.31 -9.06
N SER A 68 4.76 19.49 -9.33
CA SER A 68 3.47 19.96 -8.78
C SER A 68 2.31 19.07 -9.22
N MET A 69 2.29 18.68 -10.51
CA MET A 69 1.31 17.72 -11.03
C MET A 69 1.39 16.37 -10.31
N SER A 70 2.61 15.86 -10.11
CA SER A 70 2.82 14.60 -9.39
C SER A 70 2.37 14.69 -7.93
N ILE A 71 2.57 15.83 -7.27
CA ILE A 71 2.06 16.08 -5.92
C ILE A 71 0.53 16.03 -5.93
N LEU A 72 -0.13 16.74 -6.83
CA LEU A 72 -1.59 16.76 -6.94
C LEU A 72 -2.17 15.36 -7.17
N VAL A 73 -1.58 14.59 -8.08
CA VAL A 73 -1.97 13.18 -8.31
C VAL A 73 -1.72 12.33 -7.07
N GLY A 74 -0.57 12.51 -6.41
CA GLY A 74 -0.16 11.77 -5.21
C GLY A 74 -1.09 12.01 -4.01
N THR A 75 -1.82 13.13 -3.99
CA THR A 75 -2.82 13.40 -2.95
C THR A 75 -4.00 12.44 -2.96
N ASN A 76 -4.21 11.74 -4.09
CA ASN A 76 -5.36 10.88 -4.34
C ASN A 76 -6.74 11.57 -4.18
N ALA A 77 -6.76 12.90 -4.07
CA ALA A 77 -7.98 13.72 -4.00
C ALA A 77 -8.63 13.91 -5.38
N TYR A 78 -7.82 13.85 -6.42
CA TYR A 78 -8.26 14.06 -7.80
C TYR A 78 -8.09 12.79 -8.62
N ALA A 79 -9.11 12.45 -9.40
CA ALA A 79 -9.08 11.33 -10.34
C ALA A 79 -8.25 11.65 -11.58
N TYR A 80 -8.26 12.93 -11.96
CA TYR A 80 -7.55 13.42 -13.12
C TYR A 80 -7.02 14.83 -12.87
N VAL A 81 -5.78 15.05 -13.29
CA VAL A 81 -5.09 16.35 -13.21
C VAL A 81 -4.45 16.63 -14.55
N ASN A 82 -4.79 17.75 -15.16
CA ASN A 82 -4.19 18.21 -16.42
C ASN A 82 -3.82 19.68 -16.32
N TYR A 83 -3.01 20.14 -17.25
CA TYR A 83 -2.65 21.55 -17.34
C TYR A 83 -2.80 22.08 -18.76
N LYS A 84 -3.09 23.34 -18.87
CA LYS A 84 -3.14 24.09 -20.12
C LYS A 84 -2.50 25.45 -19.89
N LEU A 85 -1.65 25.87 -20.82
CA LEU A 85 -1.12 27.22 -20.88
C LEU A 85 -1.97 28.03 -21.87
N THR A 86 -2.41 29.20 -21.45
CA THR A 86 -3.25 30.10 -22.23
C THR A 86 -2.60 31.48 -22.31
N GLY A 87 -2.54 32.08 -23.50
CA GLY A 87 -1.85 33.34 -23.77
C GLY A 87 -0.59 33.16 -24.64
N GLU A 88 -0.23 34.15 -25.43
CA GLU A 88 0.91 34.07 -26.35
C GLU A 88 2.23 34.49 -25.70
N SER A 89 2.30 35.62 -25.01
CA SER A 89 3.54 36.14 -24.40
C SER A 89 3.53 36.15 -22.87
N GLN A 90 2.35 36.31 -22.25
CA GLN A 90 2.14 36.15 -20.82
C GLN A 90 1.12 35.02 -20.60
N GLN A 91 1.60 33.89 -20.14
CA GLN A 91 0.79 32.68 -20.08
C GLN A 91 0.11 32.54 -18.70
N ASP A 92 -1.16 32.27 -18.72
CA ASP A 92 -1.88 31.82 -17.53
C ASP A 92 -1.83 30.29 -17.50
N LEU A 93 -1.45 29.73 -16.36
CA LEU A 93 -1.44 28.29 -16.12
C LEU A 93 -2.79 27.86 -15.56
N VAL A 94 -3.53 27.10 -16.33
CA VAL A 94 -4.80 26.52 -15.91
C VAL A 94 -4.58 25.06 -15.57
N LEU A 95 -4.75 24.69 -14.28
CA LEU A 95 -4.73 23.34 -13.79
C LEU A 95 -6.16 22.83 -13.70
N THR A 96 -6.52 21.89 -14.57
CA THR A 96 -7.84 21.25 -14.57
C THR A 96 -7.81 20.05 -13.63
N LEU A 97 -8.64 20.12 -12.60
CA LEU A 97 -8.74 19.14 -11.53
C LEU A 97 -10.12 18.47 -11.58
N GLN A 98 -10.15 17.16 -11.72
CA GLN A 98 -11.38 16.40 -11.61
C GLN A 98 -11.41 15.71 -10.25
N PRO A 99 -12.30 16.11 -9.32
CA PRO A 99 -12.43 15.48 -8.03
C PRO A 99 -12.69 13.98 -8.16
N LYS A 100 -12.13 13.18 -7.27
CA LYS A 100 -12.43 11.77 -7.19
C LYS A 100 -13.87 11.58 -6.72
N SER A 101 -14.52 10.50 -7.16
CA SER A 101 -15.86 10.16 -6.70
C SER A 101 -15.92 10.14 -5.17
N GLU A 102 -16.90 10.82 -4.60
CA GLU A 102 -17.01 10.97 -3.14
C GLU A 102 -17.33 9.65 -2.44
N SER A 103 -17.93 8.69 -3.15
CA SER A 103 -18.33 7.40 -2.58
C SER A 103 -18.19 6.29 -3.61
N SER A 104 -17.84 5.11 -3.15
CA SER A 104 -17.70 3.93 -4.00
C SER A 104 -18.09 2.66 -3.26
N VAL A 105 -18.67 1.72 -3.98
CA VAL A 105 -18.90 0.35 -3.53
C VAL A 105 -18.20 -0.58 -4.51
N ASN A 106 -17.32 -1.42 -4.00
CA ASN A 106 -16.55 -2.38 -4.77
C ASN A 106 -16.90 -3.79 -4.30
N LEU A 107 -17.12 -4.67 -5.25
CA LEU A 107 -17.33 -6.09 -5.02
C LEU A 107 -16.18 -6.86 -5.66
N GLY A 108 -15.65 -7.85 -4.95
CA GLY A 108 -14.62 -8.74 -5.46
C GLY A 108 -14.96 -10.19 -5.14
N ILE A 109 -14.68 -11.07 -6.08
CA ILE A 109 -14.77 -12.51 -5.90
C ILE A 109 -13.40 -13.08 -6.24
N ARG A 110 -12.92 -13.99 -5.41
CA ARG A 110 -11.65 -14.69 -5.60
C ARG A 110 -11.91 -16.19 -5.54
N PHE A 111 -11.25 -16.90 -6.45
CA PHE A 111 -11.21 -18.35 -6.47
C PHE A 111 -9.74 -18.78 -6.41
N ASP A 112 -9.42 -19.65 -5.50
CA ASP A 112 -8.10 -20.29 -5.42
C ASP A 112 -8.18 -21.68 -4.77
N SER A 113 -7.11 -22.46 -4.89
CA SER A 113 -7.05 -23.84 -4.41
C SER A 113 -7.06 -23.98 -2.89
N GLU A 114 -6.68 -22.93 -2.16
CA GLU A 114 -6.59 -22.97 -0.70
C GLU A 114 -7.89 -22.52 -0.01
N GLU A 115 -8.50 -21.45 -0.51
CA GLU A 115 -9.68 -20.85 0.10
C GLU A 115 -10.98 -21.21 -0.64
N ILE A 116 -10.87 -21.88 -1.82
CA ILE A 116 -11.94 -22.24 -2.74
C ILE A 116 -12.66 -20.99 -3.25
N ILE A 117 -13.35 -20.26 -2.38
CA ILE A 117 -14.06 -19.02 -2.72
C ILE A 117 -13.88 -17.98 -1.61
N GLY A 118 -13.62 -16.76 -2.00
CA GLY A 118 -13.61 -15.59 -1.13
C GLY A 118 -14.41 -14.46 -1.76
N VAL A 119 -15.28 -13.84 -0.99
CA VAL A 119 -16.07 -12.66 -1.39
C VAL A 119 -15.60 -11.45 -0.58
N LEU A 120 -15.41 -10.35 -1.27
CA LEU A 120 -14.99 -9.08 -0.67
C LEU A 120 -15.99 -7.99 -1.05
N VAL A 121 -16.41 -7.21 -0.06
CA VAL A 121 -17.23 -6.01 -0.23
C VAL A 121 -16.47 -4.86 0.39
N ASN A 122 -16.29 -3.78 -0.35
CA ASN A 122 -15.73 -2.55 0.18
C ASN A 122 -16.65 -1.38 -0.16
N ALA A 123 -17.05 -0.64 0.85
CA ALA A 123 -17.82 0.59 0.70
C ALA A 123 -17.01 1.75 1.28
N THR A 124 -16.78 2.79 0.49
CA THR A 124 -16.06 3.99 0.90
C THR A 124 -16.95 5.20 0.73
N TYR A 125 -17.04 6.01 1.76
CA TYR A 125 -17.77 7.26 1.78
C TYR A 125 -16.85 8.41 2.19
N HIS A 126 -16.82 9.46 1.38
CA HIS A 126 -16.07 10.68 1.66
C HIS A 126 -17.04 11.77 2.08
N LYS A 127 -16.84 12.34 3.25
CA LYS A 127 -17.66 13.42 3.78
C LYS A 127 -16.87 14.74 3.74
N GLY A 128 -17.48 15.74 3.11
CA GLY A 128 -17.25 17.13 3.43
C GLY A 128 -16.31 17.90 2.53
N LYS A 129 -16.67 19.15 2.42
CA LYS A 129 -15.98 20.19 1.66
C LYS A 129 -14.91 20.93 2.50
N ARG A 130 -14.88 20.75 3.81
CA ARG A 130 -14.01 21.54 4.70
C ARG A 130 -13.01 20.68 5.52
N ASN A 131 -13.43 19.50 5.96
CA ASN A 131 -12.56 18.50 6.55
C ASN A 131 -12.79 17.22 5.75
N HIS A 132 -11.84 16.85 4.94
CA HIS A 132 -11.91 15.64 4.16
C HIS A 132 -11.84 14.46 5.12
N SER A 133 -12.99 13.89 5.44
CA SER A 133 -13.04 12.65 6.20
C SER A 133 -13.53 11.53 5.32
N ARG A 134 -12.86 10.42 5.43
CA ARG A 134 -13.19 9.19 4.73
C ARG A 134 -13.62 8.14 5.74
N PHE A 135 -14.76 7.54 5.49
CA PHE A 135 -15.22 6.35 6.18
C PHE A 135 -15.21 5.18 5.20
N ALA A 136 -14.60 4.07 5.56
CA ALA A 136 -14.60 2.88 4.75
C ALA A 136 -14.99 1.65 5.57
N PHE A 137 -15.82 0.80 4.97
CA PHE A 137 -16.13 -0.52 5.45
C PHE A 137 -15.57 -1.54 4.48
N THR A 138 -14.89 -2.56 5.00
CA THR A 138 -14.43 -3.70 4.21
C THR A 138 -14.85 -4.99 4.87
N GLY A 139 -15.71 -5.76 4.20
CA GLY A 139 -16.11 -7.09 4.61
C GLY A 139 -15.47 -8.14 3.69
N ARG A 140 -14.96 -9.20 4.27
CA ARG A 140 -14.47 -10.39 3.56
C ARG A 140 -15.08 -11.63 4.18
N VAL A 141 -15.57 -12.52 3.34
CA VAL A 141 -16.06 -13.85 3.75
C VAL A 141 -15.34 -14.89 2.90
N GLY A 142 -14.71 -15.84 3.55
CA GLY A 142 -14.00 -16.95 2.93
C GLY A 142 -13.95 -18.16 3.86
N SER A 143 -13.55 -19.32 3.36
CA SER A 143 -13.49 -20.56 4.13
C SER A 143 -12.38 -20.57 5.19
N LYS A 144 -11.29 -19.83 4.95
CA LYS A 144 -10.14 -19.75 5.86
C LYS A 144 -10.14 -18.45 6.67
N ILE A 145 -10.57 -17.33 6.07
CA ILE A 145 -10.54 -16.02 6.71
C ILE A 145 -11.86 -15.30 6.44
N SER A 146 -12.55 -14.91 7.50
CA SER A 146 -13.67 -13.97 7.44
C SER A 146 -13.33 -12.74 8.27
N SER A 147 -13.58 -11.54 7.73
CA SER A 147 -13.21 -10.31 8.44
C SER A 147 -14.14 -9.15 8.12
N ALA A 148 -14.28 -8.25 9.10
CA ALA A 148 -14.94 -6.96 8.93
C ALA A 148 -14.01 -5.87 9.44
N MET A 149 -13.81 -4.81 8.66
CA MET A 149 -12.96 -3.69 9.01
C MET A 149 -13.70 -2.38 8.81
N LEU A 150 -13.64 -1.53 9.81
CA LEU A 150 -14.07 -0.14 9.78
C LEU A 150 -12.83 0.75 9.79
N ASP A 151 -12.78 1.70 8.89
CA ASP A 151 -11.67 2.63 8.73
C ASP A 151 -12.21 4.04 8.65
N TYR A 152 -11.75 4.90 9.56
CA TYR A 152 -12.09 6.31 9.57
C TYR A 152 -10.82 7.14 9.50
N SER A 153 -10.71 7.98 8.49
CA SER A 153 -9.56 8.88 8.33
C SER A 153 -9.98 10.34 8.25
N ILE A 154 -9.23 11.20 8.93
CA ILE A 154 -9.35 12.65 8.85
C ILE A 154 -8.14 13.18 8.10
N GLU A 155 -8.39 13.68 6.91
CA GLU A 155 -7.37 14.24 6.03
C GLU A 155 -7.26 15.75 6.27
N ARG A 156 -6.32 16.17 7.12
CA ARG A 156 -6.06 17.62 7.34
C ARG A 156 -5.37 18.27 6.15
N SER A 157 -4.63 17.49 5.43
CA SER A 157 -4.01 17.80 4.16
C SER A 157 -3.81 16.46 3.44
N PRO A 158 -3.70 16.41 2.11
CA PRO A 158 -3.43 15.15 1.41
C PRO A 158 -2.15 14.46 1.86
N LEU A 159 -1.28 15.20 2.53
CA LEU A 159 0.00 14.70 3.05
C LEU A 159 -0.07 14.28 4.52
N ARG A 160 -1.14 14.63 5.24
CA ARG A 160 -1.27 14.40 6.69
C ARG A 160 -2.62 13.86 7.05
N ASN A 161 -2.64 12.64 7.55
CA ASN A 161 -3.86 11.93 7.89
C ASN A 161 -3.80 11.40 9.30
N PHE A 162 -4.91 11.54 10.02
CA PHE A 162 -5.20 10.73 11.21
C PHE A 162 -6.12 9.60 10.78
N ASN A 163 -5.78 8.40 11.17
CA ASN A 163 -6.53 7.20 10.85
C ASN A 163 -6.89 6.46 12.13
N LEU A 164 -8.16 6.09 12.26
CA LEU A 164 -8.67 5.20 13.27
C LEU A 164 -9.29 4.01 12.56
N SER A 165 -8.79 2.81 12.83
CA SER A 165 -9.33 1.60 12.24
C SER A 165 -9.63 0.54 13.30
N TYR A 166 -10.66 -0.24 13.02
CA TYR A 166 -11.00 -1.43 13.80
C TYR A 166 -11.25 -2.58 12.84
N LYS A 167 -10.59 -3.70 13.10
CA LYS A 167 -10.75 -4.94 12.34
C LYS A 167 -11.09 -6.08 13.26
N PHE A 168 -12.14 -6.79 12.94
CA PHE A 168 -12.45 -8.12 13.47
C PHE A 168 -12.14 -9.14 12.41
N SER A 169 -11.50 -10.25 12.80
CA SER A 169 -11.31 -11.39 11.89
C SER A 169 -11.47 -12.71 12.60
N TYR A 170 -12.09 -13.65 11.91
CA TYR A 170 -12.09 -15.08 12.24
C TYR A 170 -11.14 -15.78 11.27
N ASN A 171 -10.22 -16.54 11.83
CA ASN A 171 -9.15 -17.17 11.07
C ASN A 171 -9.15 -18.67 11.35
N ASN A 172 -9.03 -19.46 10.30
CA ASN A 172 -8.82 -20.90 10.34
C ASN A 172 -7.47 -21.18 9.65
N LEU A 173 -6.46 -21.45 10.43
CA LEU A 173 -5.08 -21.53 10.00
C LEU A 173 -4.55 -22.95 10.15
N ASP A 174 -4.06 -23.50 9.05
CA ASP A 174 -3.28 -24.73 9.05
C ASP A 174 -1.79 -24.37 9.15
N ILE A 175 -1.09 -25.02 10.04
CA ILE A 175 0.35 -24.85 10.23
C ILE A 175 1.04 -26.15 9.81
N TYR A 176 2.05 -25.99 8.97
CA TYR A 176 2.77 -27.07 8.36
C TYR A 176 4.20 -27.16 8.94
N GLU A 177 4.77 -28.35 8.88
CA GLU A 177 6.17 -28.61 9.19
C GLU A 177 6.71 -29.67 8.23
N LYS A 178 7.75 -29.33 7.45
CA LYS A 178 8.36 -30.23 6.45
C LYS A 178 7.38 -30.82 5.43
N GLY A 179 6.41 -30.02 5.02
CA GLY A 179 5.41 -30.41 4.04
C GLY A 179 4.14 -31.03 4.64
N ASP A 180 4.17 -31.51 5.89
CA ASP A 180 3.04 -32.14 6.55
C ASP A 180 2.28 -31.16 7.41
N LYS A 181 0.94 -31.27 7.41
CA LYS A 181 0.09 -30.49 8.29
C LYS A 181 0.30 -30.92 9.73
N ARG A 182 0.86 -30.03 10.55
CA ARG A 182 1.18 -30.28 11.96
C ARG A 182 -0.01 -30.08 12.87
N PHE A 183 -0.66 -28.92 12.75
CA PHE A 183 -1.86 -28.62 13.51
C PHE A 183 -2.72 -27.59 12.77
N ASN A 184 -3.98 -27.51 13.20
CA ASN A 184 -4.93 -26.50 12.78
C ASN A 184 -5.30 -25.63 13.99
N THR A 185 -5.39 -24.34 13.79
CA THR A 185 -5.87 -23.42 14.83
C THR A 185 -6.96 -22.52 14.28
N THR A 186 -8.01 -22.35 15.06
CA THR A 186 -9.04 -21.35 14.80
C THR A 186 -9.01 -20.29 15.89
N TYR A 187 -9.00 -19.03 15.48
CA TYR A 187 -8.97 -17.91 16.42
C TYR A 187 -9.72 -16.70 15.91
N THR A 188 -10.20 -15.90 16.82
CA THR A 188 -10.68 -14.55 16.56
C THR A 188 -9.59 -13.54 16.89
N HIS A 189 -9.49 -12.53 16.07
CA HIS A 189 -8.54 -11.44 16.25
C HIS A 189 -9.25 -10.10 16.12
N HIS A 190 -9.11 -9.28 17.15
CA HIS A 190 -9.58 -7.91 17.20
C HIS A 190 -8.37 -6.98 17.11
N LEU A 191 -8.39 -6.05 16.19
CA LEU A 191 -7.34 -5.06 15.99
C LEU A 191 -7.96 -3.67 16.01
N ALA A 192 -7.54 -2.85 16.94
CA ALA A 192 -7.83 -1.42 16.97
C ALA A 192 -6.53 -0.64 16.75
N GLU A 193 -6.50 0.25 15.79
CA GLU A 193 -5.31 1.03 15.43
C GLU A 193 -5.65 2.51 15.34
N PHE A 194 -4.86 3.34 16.02
CA PHE A 194 -4.83 4.78 15.83
C PHE A 194 -3.47 5.17 15.23
N ALA A 195 -3.48 5.84 14.09
CA ALA A 195 -2.27 6.19 13.36
C ALA A 195 -2.28 7.63 12.87
N TYR A 196 -1.12 8.24 12.88
CA TYR A 196 -0.79 9.46 12.17
C TYR A 196 0.13 9.12 11.00
N SER A 197 -0.16 9.66 9.81
CA SER A 197 0.70 9.53 8.66
C SER A 197 1.03 10.89 8.07
N ASP A 198 2.28 11.07 7.66
CA ASP A 198 2.78 12.26 7.01
C ASP A 198 3.54 11.86 5.73
N MET A 199 3.31 12.58 4.64
CA MET A 199 3.94 12.36 3.34
C MET A 199 4.44 13.71 2.79
N ASN A 200 5.37 14.34 3.53
CA ASN A 200 5.93 15.65 3.16
C ASN A 200 6.79 15.60 1.89
N TRP A 201 7.29 14.42 1.52
CA TRP A 201 8.08 14.21 0.32
C TRP A 201 7.33 13.27 -0.63
N LEU A 202 7.31 13.58 -1.89
CA LEU A 202 6.56 12.91 -2.95
C LEU A 202 6.64 11.38 -2.99
N SER A 203 7.76 10.84 -2.53
CA SER A 203 8.07 9.41 -2.56
C SER A 203 8.28 8.79 -1.18
N PHE A 204 8.15 9.57 -0.10
CA PHE A 204 8.42 9.12 1.26
C PHE A 204 7.23 9.35 2.18
N LYS A 205 6.72 8.27 2.77
CA LYS A 205 5.61 8.27 3.70
C LYS A 205 6.06 7.72 5.05
N VAL A 206 5.77 8.44 6.10
CA VAL A 206 5.96 7.97 7.49
C VAL A 206 4.59 7.75 8.11
N LYS A 207 4.45 6.69 8.88
CA LYS A 207 3.27 6.37 9.66
C LYS A 207 3.72 5.96 11.06
N ALA A 208 3.08 6.48 12.08
CA ALA A 208 3.33 6.09 13.47
C ALA A 208 2.01 6.06 14.25
N GLY A 209 1.93 5.23 15.26
CA GLY A 209 0.69 5.11 16.02
C GLY A 209 0.74 4.12 17.16
N LEU A 210 -0.46 3.88 17.66
CA LEU A 210 -0.77 2.91 18.70
C LEU A 210 -1.69 1.85 18.14
N ARG A 211 -1.49 0.62 18.57
CA ARG A 211 -2.30 -0.51 18.18
C ARG A 211 -2.63 -1.34 19.42
N TYR A 212 -3.86 -1.82 19.47
CA TYR A 212 -4.30 -2.82 20.40
C TYR A 212 -4.75 -4.05 19.63
N GLU A 213 -4.22 -5.20 19.97
CA GLU A 213 -4.54 -6.49 19.36
C GLU A 213 -4.98 -7.47 20.42
N TYR A 214 -6.08 -8.16 20.19
CA TYR A 214 -6.59 -9.19 21.10
C TYR A 214 -6.84 -10.48 20.33
N PHE A 215 -6.20 -11.54 20.77
CA PHE A 215 -6.29 -12.87 20.18
C PHE A 215 -7.04 -13.79 21.14
N ASN A 216 -8.04 -14.49 20.60
CA ASN A 216 -8.78 -15.52 21.33
C ASN A 216 -8.78 -16.80 20.48
N TYR A 217 -8.03 -17.77 20.94
CA TYR A 217 -7.88 -19.06 20.28
C TYR A 217 -8.99 -20.00 20.73
N ASN A 218 -9.80 -20.47 19.77
CA ASN A 218 -10.92 -21.36 20.04
C ASN A 218 -10.48 -22.83 20.09
N SER A 219 -9.50 -23.21 19.26
CA SER A 219 -8.98 -24.58 19.21
C SER A 219 -7.55 -24.62 18.68
N PHE A 220 -6.79 -25.56 19.22
CA PHE A 220 -5.54 -26.06 18.65
C PHE A 220 -5.68 -27.57 18.48
N LEU A 221 -5.78 -28.02 17.23
CA LEU A 221 -5.90 -29.42 16.88
C LEU A 221 -4.57 -29.89 16.30
N TYR A 222 -3.87 -30.77 17.00
CA TYR A 222 -2.69 -31.45 16.51
C TYR A 222 -3.07 -32.61 15.60
N THR A 223 -2.45 -32.69 14.43
CA THR A 223 -2.65 -33.83 13.53
C THR A 223 -1.93 -35.06 14.10
N GLY A 224 -2.66 -36.12 14.40
CA GLY A 224 -2.13 -37.37 14.93
C GLY A 224 -2.11 -37.51 16.45
N SER A 225 -2.64 -36.53 17.20
CA SER A 225 -2.93 -36.64 18.63
C SER A 225 -4.28 -36.03 18.93
N ASP A 226 -5.08 -36.66 19.76
CA ASP A 226 -6.37 -36.11 20.24
C ASP A 226 -6.17 -35.03 21.33
N GLU A 227 -4.95 -34.56 21.52
CA GLU A 227 -4.65 -33.54 22.53
C GLU A 227 -5.06 -32.15 22.05
N LEU A 228 -6.03 -31.58 22.74
CA LEU A 228 -6.47 -30.19 22.57
C LEU A 228 -5.65 -29.29 23.50
N TYR A 229 -4.82 -28.43 22.93
CA TYR A 229 -4.15 -27.39 23.72
C TYR A 229 -5.01 -26.13 23.72
N THR A 230 -5.36 -25.64 24.92
CA THR A 230 -6.03 -24.35 25.09
C THR A 230 -5.00 -23.25 25.30
N VAL A 231 -4.93 -22.30 24.38
CA VAL A 231 -4.15 -21.07 24.56
C VAL A 231 -5.05 -20.01 25.18
N LYS A 232 -4.57 -19.36 26.24
CA LYS A 232 -5.33 -18.29 26.90
C LYS A 232 -5.52 -17.12 25.95
N PRO A 233 -6.69 -16.48 25.98
CA PRO A 233 -6.88 -15.20 25.27
C PRO A 233 -5.87 -14.17 25.77
N GLU A 234 -5.27 -13.43 24.85
CA GLU A 234 -4.20 -12.48 25.15
C GLU A 234 -4.38 -11.17 24.39
N GLY A 235 -4.12 -10.06 25.08
CA GLY A 235 -4.19 -8.72 24.52
C GLY A 235 -2.84 -8.02 24.55
N PHE A 236 -2.53 -7.28 23.47
CA PHE A 236 -1.26 -6.59 23.28
C PHE A 236 -1.51 -5.13 22.92
N PHE A 237 -0.80 -4.25 23.62
CA PHE A 237 -0.62 -2.86 23.18
C PHE A 237 0.68 -2.74 22.43
N SER A 238 0.67 -2.10 21.27
CA SER A 238 1.90 -1.86 20.51
C SER A 238 2.03 -0.42 20.08
N TYR A 239 3.28 0.08 20.16
CA TYR A 239 3.73 1.32 19.53
C TYR A 239 4.37 0.94 18.22
N PHE A 240 3.94 1.52 17.13
CA PHE A 240 4.51 1.21 15.84
C PHE A 240 4.92 2.45 15.06
N ALA A 241 5.94 2.30 14.24
CA ALA A 241 6.37 3.27 13.26
C ALA A 241 6.74 2.56 11.96
N SER A 242 6.37 3.13 10.83
CA SER A 242 6.77 2.63 9.51
C SER A 242 7.18 3.77 8.59
N ALA A 243 8.13 3.49 7.73
CA ALA A 243 8.64 4.39 6.72
C ALA A 243 8.59 3.69 5.36
N HIS A 244 7.99 4.33 4.37
CA HIS A 244 7.87 3.80 3.03
C HIS A 244 8.41 4.80 2.02
N LEU A 245 9.39 4.39 1.24
CA LEU A 245 9.97 5.11 0.12
C LEU A 245 9.62 4.39 -1.18
N GLU A 246 8.97 5.09 -2.10
CA GLU A 246 8.57 4.54 -3.40
C GLU A 246 9.04 5.49 -4.50
N THR A 247 9.99 5.04 -5.32
CA THR A 247 10.51 5.81 -6.46
C THR A 247 10.37 5.08 -7.79
N LEU A 248 9.64 3.94 -7.78
CA LEU A 248 9.40 3.16 -8.99
C LEU A 248 8.63 3.98 -10.03
N ASP A 249 9.07 3.91 -11.28
CA ASP A 249 8.46 4.64 -12.40
C ASP A 249 7.08 4.07 -12.81
N ARG A 250 6.81 2.81 -12.46
CA ARG A 250 5.54 2.11 -12.75
C ARG A 250 5.24 1.11 -11.65
N ARG A 251 3.96 0.89 -11.41
CA ARG A 251 3.49 -0.12 -10.44
C ARG A 251 3.74 -1.56 -10.92
N TYR A 252 3.51 -1.80 -12.21
CA TYR A 252 3.73 -3.10 -12.85
C TYR A 252 4.87 -2.99 -13.85
N PHE A 253 5.79 -3.95 -13.80
CA PHE A 253 6.97 -4.00 -14.68
C PHE A 253 7.77 -2.68 -14.66
N PRO A 254 8.25 -2.25 -13.48
CA PRO A 254 9.04 -1.03 -13.38
C PRO A 254 10.36 -1.18 -14.15
N ASN A 255 10.82 -0.07 -14.74
CA ASN A 255 12.09 -0.03 -15.45
C ASN A 255 13.20 0.64 -14.66
N ARG A 256 12.84 1.40 -13.61
CA ARG A 256 13.79 2.09 -12.74
C ARG A 256 13.14 2.46 -11.42
N GLY A 257 13.99 2.65 -10.41
CA GLY A 257 13.59 3.11 -9.10
C GLY A 257 13.83 2.09 -8.01
N VAL A 258 13.43 2.46 -6.80
CA VAL A 258 13.61 1.71 -5.56
C VAL A 258 12.31 1.76 -4.78
N SER A 259 11.96 0.65 -4.15
CA SER A 259 10.93 0.56 -3.12
C SER A 259 11.60 0.09 -1.82
N LEU A 260 11.40 0.83 -0.73
CA LEU A 260 11.92 0.52 0.59
C LEU A 260 10.80 0.70 1.60
N GLU A 261 10.51 -0.33 2.36
CA GLU A 261 9.58 -0.29 3.50
C GLU A 261 10.34 -0.77 4.74
N ALA A 262 10.34 0.04 5.77
CA ALA A 262 10.87 -0.30 7.08
C ALA A 262 9.78 -0.14 8.12
N ASP A 263 9.63 -1.12 9.00
CA ASP A 263 8.67 -1.11 10.09
C ASP A 263 9.31 -1.49 11.42
N TYR A 264 8.82 -0.87 12.46
CA TYR A 264 9.17 -1.13 13.84
C TYR A 264 7.90 -1.22 14.68
N SER A 265 7.83 -2.20 15.55
CA SER A 265 6.75 -2.34 16.52
C SER A 265 7.32 -2.79 17.86
N LEU A 266 6.85 -2.15 18.95
CA LEU A 266 7.16 -2.52 20.33
C LEU A 266 5.87 -3.05 20.97
N TYR A 267 5.89 -4.28 21.46
CA TYR A 267 4.73 -4.97 22.01
C TYR A 267 4.79 -5.05 23.53
N THR A 268 3.67 -4.76 24.16
CA THR A 268 3.49 -4.76 25.61
C THR A 268 2.11 -5.34 25.97
N ASP A 269 1.89 -5.78 27.20
CA ASP A 269 0.57 -6.14 27.73
C ASP A 269 -0.09 -5.00 28.51
N ASN A 270 0.71 -4.07 29.03
CA ASN A 270 0.26 -3.01 29.94
C ASN A 270 0.89 -1.63 29.63
N PHE A 271 1.19 -1.34 28.36
CA PHE A 271 1.87 -0.14 27.85
C PHE A 271 3.36 -0.01 28.20
N VAL A 272 3.91 -0.79 29.10
CA VAL A 272 5.30 -0.67 29.57
C VAL A 272 6.05 -2.00 29.52
N LYS A 273 5.41 -3.08 29.95
CA LYS A 273 6.03 -4.40 30.11
C LYS A 273 5.29 -5.44 29.28
N TYR A 274 5.88 -6.61 29.19
CA TYR A 274 5.26 -7.81 28.66
C TYR A 274 5.52 -8.99 29.63
N ASN A 275 4.47 -9.64 30.11
CA ASN A 275 4.54 -10.74 31.09
C ASN A 275 5.43 -10.43 32.31
N GLY A 276 5.33 -9.19 32.83
CA GLY A 276 6.15 -8.72 33.96
C GLY A 276 7.62 -8.45 33.64
N SER A 277 8.05 -8.72 32.39
CA SER A 277 9.42 -8.56 31.90
C SER A 277 9.53 -7.39 30.92
N SER A 278 10.67 -7.26 30.26
CA SER A 278 10.87 -6.27 29.19
C SER A 278 9.96 -6.55 28.00
N PRO A 279 9.46 -5.51 27.32
CA PRO A 279 8.69 -5.66 26.09
C PRO A 279 9.55 -6.31 24.99
N PHE A 280 8.90 -6.92 24.01
CA PHE A 280 9.57 -7.39 22.82
C PHE A 280 9.28 -6.47 21.62
N SER A 281 10.18 -6.45 20.66
CA SER A 281 10.06 -5.62 19.47
C SER A 281 10.20 -6.43 18.19
N ALA A 282 9.58 -5.92 17.13
CA ALA A 282 9.77 -6.41 15.79
C ALA A 282 10.35 -5.31 14.90
N ILE A 283 11.34 -5.67 14.10
CA ILE A 283 11.92 -4.82 13.06
C ILE A 283 11.77 -5.54 11.74
N GLY A 284 11.11 -4.90 10.77
CA GLY A 284 10.93 -5.42 9.43
C GLY A 284 11.56 -4.51 8.38
N LEU A 285 12.09 -5.10 7.31
CA LEU A 285 12.65 -4.42 6.17
C LEU A 285 12.26 -5.12 4.88
N LYS A 286 11.69 -4.38 3.93
CA LYS A 286 11.46 -4.82 2.57
C LYS A 286 12.17 -3.85 1.64
N PHE A 287 13.01 -4.38 0.79
CA PHE A 287 13.76 -3.61 -0.19
C PHE A 287 13.63 -4.24 -1.56
N MET A 288 13.35 -3.43 -2.56
CA MET A 288 13.33 -3.84 -3.96
C MET A 288 13.92 -2.73 -4.82
N THR A 289 14.73 -3.10 -5.79
CA THR A 289 15.28 -2.16 -6.77
C THR A 289 15.17 -2.71 -8.18
N VAL A 290 15.27 -1.85 -9.16
CA VAL A 290 15.25 -2.22 -10.57
C VAL A 290 16.62 -2.01 -11.18
N CYS A 291 17.20 -3.09 -11.68
CA CYS A 291 18.47 -3.08 -12.42
C CYS A 291 18.18 -3.34 -13.90
N PRO A 292 18.12 -2.31 -14.76
CA PRO A 292 17.93 -2.52 -16.19
C PRO A 292 19.18 -3.12 -16.82
N ILE A 293 19.04 -4.33 -17.39
CA ILE A 293 20.14 -5.04 -18.08
C ILE A 293 20.14 -4.63 -19.58
N SER A 294 18.94 -4.50 -20.15
CA SER A 294 18.78 -4.09 -21.54
C SER A 294 17.46 -3.31 -21.72
N SER A 295 17.18 -2.83 -22.94
CA SER A 295 15.91 -2.15 -23.23
C SER A 295 14.67 -3.05 -23.08
N ARG A 296 14.84 -4.37 -22.97
CA ARG A 296 13.74 -5.35 -22.86
C ARG A 296 13.83 -6.23 -21.63
N LEU A 297 14.94 -6.16 -20.89
CA LEU A 297 15.20 -7.02 -19.73
C LEU A 297 15.62 -6.17 -18.54
N SER A 298 14.90 -6.32 -17.44
CA SER A 298 15.24 -5.74 -16.14
C SER A 298 15.25 -6.82 -15.08
N LEU A 299 16.23 -6.77 -14.19
CA LEU A 299 16.31 -7.60 -12.99
C LEU A 299 15.69 -6.81 -11.82
N LEU A 300 14.86 -7.46 -11.03
CA LEU A 300 14.20 -6.88 -9.86
C LEU A 300 14.67 -7.64 -8.59
N PRO A 301 15.89 -7.37 -8.09
CA PRO A 301 16.30 -7.95 -6.83
C PRO A 301 15.43 -7.41 -5.70
N ALA A 302 14.98 -8.32 -4.84
CA ALA A 302 14.20 -8.01 -3.66
C ALA A 302 14.81 -8.69 -2.45
N PHE A 303 14.78 -7.98 -1.33
CA PHE A 303 15.20 -8.48 -0.02
C PHE A 303 14.07 -8.23 0.98
N TYR A 304 13.79 -9.24 1.78
CA TYR A 304 12.81 -9.18 2.86
C TYR A 304 13.44 -9.77 4.11
N GLY A 305 13.29 -9.07 5.22
CA GLY A 305 13.77 -9.57 6.50
C GLY A 305 12.93 -9.02 7.64
N ARG A 306 12.71 -9.83 8.67
CA ARG A 306 12.05 -9.41 9.90
C ARG A 306 12.65 -10.16 11.09
N VAL A 307 12.91 -9.42 12.17
CA VAL A 307 13.51 -9.95 13.40
C VAL A 307 12.66 -9.54 14.59
N LEU A 308 12.41 -10.50 15.48
CA LEU A 308 11.87 -10.26 16.82
C LEU A 308 13.02 -10.16 17.82
N ILE A 309 12.98 -9.14 18.65
CA ILE A 309 13.99 -8.87 19.67
C ILE A 309 13.30 -8.85 21.02
N GLY A 310 13.71 -9.76 21.92
CA GLY A 310 13.16 -9.89 23.26
C GLY A 310 13.28 -11.31 23.79
N GLY A 311 13.26 -11.50 25.10
CA GLY A 311 13.40 -12.80 25.74
C GLY A 311 12.12 -13.65 25.65
N ASN A 312 10.96 -13.02 25.66
CA ASN A 312 9.65 -13.66 25.57
C ASN A 312 8.90 -13.07 24.38
N THR A 313 8.74 -13.85 23.32
CA THR A 313 7.98 -13.46 22.13
C THR A 313 6.65 -14.21 22.11
N ALA A 314 5.57 -13.52 21.75
CA ALA A 314 4.26 -14.15 21.68
C ALA A 314 4.04 -14.85 20.35
N PHE A 315 3.41 -16.01 20.36
CA PHE A 315 3.11 -16.84 19.20
C PHE A 315 2.46 -16.07 18.02
N PRO A 316 1.48 -15.18 18.23
CA PRO A 316 0.84 -14.46 17.12
C PRO A 316 1.78 -13.58 16.30
N PHE A 317 2.94 -13.22 16.85
CA PHE A 317 3.90 -12.32 16.22
C PHE A 317 5.14 -13.01 15.64
N LEU A 318 5.24 -14.33 15.80
CA LEU A 318 6.32 -15.09 15.15
C LEU A 318 6.35 -14.83 13.65
N ASN A 319 7.54 -14.76 13.10
CA ASN A 319 7.71 -14.63 11.66
C ASN A 319 7.27 -15.93 10.99
N ALA A 320 6.50 -15.80 9.92
CA ALA A 320 6.01 -16.93 9.16
C ALA A 320 6.53 -16.87 7.73
N ILE A 321 7.06 -17.95 7.22
CA ILE A 321 7.45 -18.09 5.81
C ILE A 321 6.61 -19.18 5.17
N GLY A 322 6.24 -18.95 3.91
CA GLY A 322 5.56 -19.90 3.05
C GLY A 322 4.34 -19.33 2.35
N GLY A 323 3.90 -20.07 1.34
CA GLY A 323 2.79 -19.65 0.48
C GLY A 323 3.20 -18.61 -0.56
N GLU A 324 2.24 -18.13 -1.35
CA GLU A 324 2.49 -17.31 -2.53
C GLU A 324 2.38 -15.80 -2.30
N THR A 325 1.72 -15.36 -1.22
CA THR A 325 1.37 -13.95 -1.03
C THR A 325 1.74 -13.42 0.35
N PHE A 326 2.20 -12.16 0.38
CA PHE A 326 2.48 -11.46 1.64
C PHE A 326 1.23 -11.30 2.50
N GLY A 327 1.37 -11.58 3.81
CA GLY A 327 0.36 -11.24 4.80
C GLY A 327 -1.01 -11.87 4.57
N ARG A 328 -1.08 -13.02 3.89
CA ARG A 328 -2.34 -13.66 3.57
C ARG A 328 -3.07 -14.17 4.80
N TYR A 329 -2.38 -14.93 5.64
CA TYR A 329 -2.92 -15.54 6.86
C TYR A 329 -2.45 -14.82 8.12
N LEU A 330 -1.17 -14.49 8.17
CA LEU A 330 -0.57 -13.69 9.23
C LEU A 330 -0.02 -12.41 8.62
N SER A 331 -0.18 -11.28 9.29
CA SER A 331 0.27 -9.97 8.77
C SER A 331 1.76 -9.93 8.44
N GLN A 332 2.56 -10.70 9.18
CA GLN A 332 4.01 -10.84 9.04
C GLN A 332 4.46 -12.00 8.15
N GLN A 333 3.53 -12.69 7.48
CA GLN A 333 3.86 -13.79 6.59
C GLN A 333 4.65 -13.30 5.37
N LEU A 334 5.80 -13.93 5.12
CA LEU A 334 6.61 -13.75 3.93
C LEU A 334 6.35 -14.87 2.93
N PRO A 335 6.12 -14.56 1.65
CA PRO A 335 5.91 -15.58 0.64
C PRO A 335 7.21 -16.31 0.31
N PHE A 336 7.10 -17.61 0.14
CA PHE A 336 8.14 -18.45 -0.42
C PHE A 336 7.49 -19.54 -1.27
N ALA A 337 7.68 -19.45 -2.59
CA ALA A 337 7.09 -20.40 -3.52
C ALA A 337 7.68 -21.79 -3.33
N GLY A 338 6.84 -22.81 -3.28
CA GLY A 338 7.24 -24.22 -3.16
C GLY A 338 7.14 -24.81 -1.77
N ILE A 339 6.80 -24.01 -0.75
CA ILE A 339 6.45 -24.50 0.59
C ILE A 339 5.05 -24.02 0.98
N ASN A 340 4.40 -24.74 1.88
CA ASN A 340 3.06 -24.41 2.34
C ASN A 340 3.05 -23.10 3.11
N HIS A 341 1.86 -22.48 3.21
CA HIS A 341 1.74 -21.28 4.04
C HIS A 341 2.03 -21.58 5.52
N VAL A 342 2.75 -20.66 6.16
CA VAL A 342 3.11 -20.76 7.58
C VAL A 342 3.86 -22.07 7.91
N GLU A 343 4.74 -22.50 7.01
CA GLU A 343 5.52 -23.74 7.22
C GLU A 343 6.73 -23.51 8.12
N ILE A 344 7.34 -22.34 8.05
CA ILE A 344 8.45 -21.96 8.92
C ILE A 344 7.97 -20.85 9.86
N LEU A 345 8.10 -21.08 11.16
CA LEU A 345 7.82 -20.12 12.22
C LEU A 345 9.08 -19.90 13.04
N ASP A 346 9.57 -18.64 13.10
CA ASP A 346 10.79 -18.31 13.84
C ASP A 346 10.77 -16.84 14.31
N ASN A 347 11.72 -16.51 15.18
CA ASN A 347 11.97 -15.16 15.64
C ASN A 347 12.73 -14.29 14.61
N SER A 348 13.39 -14.90 13.64
CA SER A 348 14.12 -14.19 12.57
C SER A 348 13.87 -14.82 11.20
N VAL A 349 13.75 -13.96 10.20
CA VAL A 349 13.49 -14.36 8.81
C VAL A 349 14.27 -13.44 7.87
#